data_dfb90dcf03f29f7940f18c0c4bd04946
#
_entry.id   dfb90dcf03f29f7940f18c0c4bd04946
#
_cell.length_a   1.000
_cell.length_b   1.000
_cell.length_c   1.000
_cell.angle_alpha   90.00
_cell.angle_beta   90.00
_cell.angle_gamma   90.00
#
_symmetry.space_group_name_H-M   'P 1'
#
loop_
_entity.id
_entity.type
_entity.pdbx_description
1 polymer ?
#
loop_
_entity_poly.entity_id
_entity_poly.type
_entity_poly.pdbx_seq_one_letter_code
_entity_poly.pdbx_strand_id
1 'polypeptide(L)'
;MTEVRALSGRPVGELTLEAVRRGEIGLEDLRIHPETLERQADIAEQHANPQLAENLRRAAELTRLDDEEVLGIYEQLRPGRATPAELTALADSLAGRGLPRCAALVAEAAEVYARRGLSA
;
A
#
# COMPACT_ATOMS: atom_id res chain seq x y z
N MET A 1 25.59 8.09 5.25
CA MET A 1 24.16 7.84 4.99
C MET A 1 24.01 6.73 3.98
N THR A 2 23.19 5.75 4.28
CA THR A 2 22.99 4.62 3.38
C THR A 2 22.22 5.06 2.12
N GLU A 3 22.69 4.68 0.96
CA GLU A 3 22.02 4.97 -0.30
C GLU A 3 20.68 4.21 -0.38
N VAL A 4 19.63 4.91 -0.77
CA VAL A 4 18.31 4.31 -0.98
C VAL A 4 18.24 3.76 -2.40
N ARG A 5 17.67 2.56 -2.53
CA ARG A 5 17.54 1.89 -3.83
C ARG A 5 16.09 1.58 -4.14
N ALA A 6 15.77 1.56 -5.44
CA ALA A 6 14.48 1.08 -5.94
C ALA A 6 14.38 -0.45 -5.77
N LEU A 7 13.20 -1.03 -6.03
CA LEU A 7 12.98 -2.48 -5.89
C LEU A 7 13.89 -3.32 -6.79
N SER A 8 14.30 -2.79 -7.92
CA SER A 8 15.24 -3.46 -8.83
C SER A 8 16.69 -3.45 -8.33
N GLY A 9 16.98 -2.74 -7.25
CA GLY A 9 18.31 -2.56 -6.70
C GLY A 9 19.06 -1.34 -7.23
N ARG A 10 18.50 -0.59 -8.16
CA ARG A 10 19.13 0.62 -8.70
C ARG A 10 19.09 1.76 -7.69
N PRO A 11 20.16 2.56 -7.59
CA PRO A 11 20.13 3.76 -6.76
C PRO A 11 19.01 4.71 -7.21
N VAL A 12 18.29 5.28 -6.25
CA VAL A 12 17.18 6.20 -6.55
C VAL A 12 17.64 7.39 -7.39
N GLY A 13 18.88 7.85 -7.20
CA GLY A 13 19.44 8.95 -8.00
C GLY A 13 19.51 8.70 -9.50
N GLU A 14 19.44 7.43 -9.94
CA GLU A 14 19.41 7.08 -11.36
C GLU A 14 17.99 7.16 -11.96
N LEU A 15 16.97 7.36 -11.14
CA LEU A 15 15.58 7.42 -11.57
C LEU A 15 15.26 8.81 -12.11
N THR A 16 15.72 9.12 -13.32
CA THR A 16 15.47 10.39 -13.97
C THR A 16 14.40 10.26 -15.04
N LEU A 17 13.71 11.36 -15.33
CA LEU A 17 12.71 11.39 -16.40
C LEU A 17 13.33 11.02 -17.76
N GLU A 18 14.52 11.48 -18.00
CA GLU A 18 15.24 11.20 -19.24
C GLU A 18 15.56 9.71 -19.40
N ALA A 19 16.03 9.05 -18.32
CA ALA A 19 16.29 7.62 -18.32
C ALA A 19 15.02 6.81 -18.59
N VAL A 20 13.89 7.23 -18.03
CA VAL A 20 12.60 6.60 -18.28
C VAL A 20 12.22 6.72 -19.77
N ARG A 21 12.41 7.91 -20.37
CA ARG A 21 12.11 8.14 -21.78
C ARG A 21 12.96 7.26 -22.70
N ARG A 22 14.17 6.98 -22.32
CA ARG A 22 15.08 6.12 -23.10
C ARG A 22 14.85 4.63 -22.86
N GLY A 23 13.93 4.29 -21.98
CA GLY A 23 13.64 2.90 -21.65
C GLY A 23 14.72 2.21 -20.81
N GLU A 24 15.63 2.98 -20.21
CA GLU A 24 16.70 2.47 -19.35
C GLU A 24 16.18 2.04 -17.98
N ILE A 25 15.00 2.56 -17.58
CA ILE A 25 14.39 2.30 -16.29
C ILE A 25 13.01 1.71 -16.53
N GLY A 26 12.75 0.52 -15.98
CA GLY A 26 11.45 -0.12 -16.02
C GLY A 26 10.53 0.39 -14.90
N LEU A 27 9.27 -0.02 -14.96
CA LEU A 27 8.28 0.35 -13.94
C LEU A 27 8.68 -0.07 -12.53
N GLU A 28 9.36 -1.21 -12.39
CA GLU A 28 9.84 -1.70 -11.09
C GLU A 28 10.82 -0.74 -10.43
N ASP A 29 11.64 -0.07 -11.23
CA ASP A 29 12.59 0.92 -10.72
C ASP A 29 11.89 2.16 -10.16
N LEU A 30 10.68 2.44 -10.63
CA LEU A 30 9.88 3.59 -10.20
C LEU A 30 9.10 3.32 -8.92
N ARG A 31 9.00 2.06 -8.51
CA ARG A 31 8.32 1.70 -7.26
C ARG A 31 9.19 2.09 -6.07
N ILE A 32 8.55 2.70 -5.07
CA ILE A 32 9.24 3.08 -3.84
C ILE A 32 9.51 1.82 -3.02
N HIS A 33 10.74 1.64 -2.57
CA HIS A 33 11.12 0.53 -1.73
C HIS A 33 10.41 0.60 -0.37
N PRO A 34 9.91 -0.53 0.19
CA PRO A 34 9.20 -0.50 1.48
C PRO A 34 10.03 0.07 2.63
N GLU A 35 11.34 -0.13 2.64
CA GLU A 35 12.21 0.47 3.66
C GLU A 35 12.19 1.99 3.63
N THR A 36 12.07 2.58 2.44
CA THR A 36 11.96 4.04 2.29
C THR A 36 10.66 4.54 2.89
N LEU A 37 9.56 3.82 2.63
CA LEU A 37 8.25 4.18 3.19
C LEU A 37 8.23 4.07 4.71
N GLU A 38 8.84 3.03 5.28
CA GLU A 38 8.95 2.87 6.73
C GLU A 38 9.77 3.99 7.36
N ARG A 39 10.86 4.39 6.71
CA ARG A 39 11.70 5.50 7.19
C ARG A 39 10.94 6.82 7.16
N GLN A 40 10.19 7.06 6.09
CA GLN A 40 9.35 8.26 6.00
C GLN A 40 8.25 8.25 7.04
N ALA A 41 7.70 7.08 7.37
CA ALA A 41 6.71 6.94 8.42
C ALA A 41 7.28 7.31 9.80
N ASP A 42 8.50 6.84 10.10
CA ASP A 42 9.18 7.17 11.35
C ASP A 42 9.40 8.70 11.47
N ILE A 43 9.80 9.32 10.37
CA ILE A 43 9.98 10.78 10.33
C ILE A 43 8.64 11.48 10.56
N ALA A 44 7.56 11.01 9.96
CA ALA A 44 6.23 11.58 10.14
C ALA A 44 5.78 11.51 11.61
N GLU A 45 6.04 10.39 12.28
CA GLU A 45 5.74 10.26 13.71
C GLU A 45 6.53 11.25 14.56
N GLN A 46 7.83 11.44 14.26
CA GLN A 46 8.69 12.38 14.97
C GLN A 46 8.19 13.83 14.84
N HIS A 47 7.49 14.12 13.74
CA HIS A 47 6.91 15.44 13.49
C HIS A 47 5.42 15.51 13.85
N ALA A 48 4.96 14.63 14.73
CA ALA A 48 3.59 14.60 15.24
C ALA A 48 2.53 14.48 14.12
N ASN A 49 2.84 13.70 13.10
CA ASN A 49 1.90 13.41 12.00
C ASN A 49 1.58 11.92 11.93
N PRO A 50 0.81 11.38 12.89
CA PRO A 50 0.53 9.94 12.97
C PRO A 50 -0.31 9.42 11.81
N GLN A 51 -1.19 10.24 11.23
CA GLN A 51 -2.02 9.83 10.11
C GLN A 51 -1.17 9.57 8.87
N LEU A 52 -0.22 10.46 8.58
CA LEU A 52 0.72 10.27 7.49
C LEU A 52 1.59 9.03 7.72
N ALA A 53 2.07 8.85 8.95
CA ALA A 53 2.86 7.67 9.31
C ALA A 53 2.09 6.38 9.03
N GLU A 54 0.82 6.31 9.41
CA GLU A 54 -0.03 5.13 9.17
C GLU A 54 -0.23 4.87 7.70
N ASN A 55 -0.48 5.93 6.90
CA ASN A 55 -0.65 5.81 5.47
C ASN A 55 0.62 5.29 4.79
N LEU A 56 1.79 5.77 5.21
CA LEU A 56 3.08 5.32 4.67
C LEU A 56 3.36 3.86 5.02
N ARG A 57 3.04 3.43 6.23
CA ARG A 57 3.21 2.04 6.65
C ARG A 57 2.26 1.11 5.90
N ARG A 58 1.04 1.54 5.65
CA ARG A 58 0.08 0.79 4.82
C ARG A 58 0.60 0.66 3.39
N ALA A 59 1.13 1.74 2.84
CA ALA A 59 1.74 1.70 1.51
C ALA A 59 2.92 0.72 1.45
N ALA A 60 3.74 0.67 2.51
CA ALA A 60 4.83 -0.30 2.60
C ALA A 60 4.32 -1.75 2.57
N GLU A 61 3.21 -2.04 3.25
CA GLU A 61 2.59 -3.37 3.19
C GLU A 61 2.12 -3.70 1.77
N LEU A 62 1.52 -2.74 1.07
CA LEU A 62 1.02 -2.94 -0.29
C LEU A 62 2.14 -3.30 -1.29
N THR A 63 3.38 -2.88 -1.04
CA THR A 63 4.49 -3.24 -1.92
C THR A 63 4.79 -4.74 -1.94
N ARG A 64 4.27 -5.49 -0.97
CA ARG A 64 4.43 -6.95 -0.88
C ARG A 64 3.42 -7.72 -1.74
N LEU A 65 2.44 -7.02 -2.30
CA LEU A 65 1.41 -7.59 -3.15
C LEU A 65 1.73 -7.29 -4.61
N ASP A 66 1.31 -8.18 -5.52
CA ASP A 66 1.41 -7.87 -6.94
C ASP A 66 0.31 -6.88 -7.37
N ASP A 67 0.42 -6.36 -8.58
CA ASP A 67 -0.51 -5.34 -9.07
C ASP A 67 -1.94 -5.86 -9.19
N GLU A 68 -2.11 -7.11 -9.58
CA GLU A 68 -3.44 -7.74 -9.67
C GLU A 68 -4.10 -7.85 -8.30
N GLU A 69 -3.34 -8.24 -7.29
CA GLU A 69 -3.85 -8.34 -5.92
C GLU A 69 -4.28 -6.97 -5.40
N VAL A 70 -3.48 -5.94 -5.64
CA VAL A 70 -3.80 -4.57 -5.23
C VAL A 70 -5.06 -4.08 -5.93
N LEU A 71 -5.17 -4.29 -7.24
CA LEU A 71 -6.37 -3.93 -8.00
C LEU A 71 -7.61 -4.70 -7.52
N GLY A 72 -7.45 -5.97 -7.17
CA GLY A 72 -8.53 -6.78 -6.61
C GLY A 72 -9.05 -6.21 -5.29
N ILE A 73 -8.15 -5.76 -4.41
CA ILE A 73 -8.52 -5.14 -3.14
C ILE A 73 -9.28 -3.84 -3.40
N TYR A 74 -8.78 -2.98 -4.27
CA TYR A 74 -9.47 -1.74 -4.63
C TYR A 74 -10.86 -2.00 -5.20
N GLU A 75 -11.01 -3.03 -6.04
CA GLU A 75 -12.31 -3.37 -6.62
C GLU A 75 -13.30 -3.80 -5.54
N GLN A 76 -12.87 -4.61 -4.58
CA GLN A 76 -13.73 -5.02 -3.48
C GLN A 76 -14.10 -3.87 -2.54
N LEU A 77 -13.24 -2.87 -2.42
CA LEU A 77 -13.48 -1.70 -1.56
C LEU A 77 -14.40 -0.66 -2.22
N ARG A 78 -14.76 -0.82 -3.49
CA ARG A 78 -15.71 0.09 -4.12
C ARG A 78 -17.10 -0.12 -3.52
N PRO A 79 -17.81 0.96 -3.16
CA PRO A 79 -19.16 0.84 -2.60
C PRO A 79 -20.07 -0.01 -3.48
N GLY A 80 -20.82 -0.90 -2.87
CA GLY A 80 -21.78 -1.75 -3.55
C GLY A 80 -21.20 -2.98 -4.24
N ARG A 81 -19.89 -3.24 -4.11
CA ARG A 81 -19.23 -4.36 -4.80
C ARG A 81 -19.15 -5.63 -3.96
N ALA A 82 -18.77 -5.50 -2.68
CA ALA A 82 -18.58 -6.64 -1.80
C ALA A 82 -19.61 -6.65 -0.68
N THR A 83 -19.96 -7.86 -0.24
CA THR A 83 -20.79 -8.05 0.96
C THR A 83 -19.92 -7.84 2.20
N PRO A 84 -20.53 -7.56 3.38
CA PRO A 84 -19.76 -7.50 4.63
C PRO A 84 -18.95 -8.75 4.90
N ALA A 85 -19.51 -9.94 4.59
CA ALA A 85 -18.82 -11.21 4.78
C ALA A 85 -17.58 -11.31 3.88
N GLU A 86 -17.67 -10.86 2.62
CA GLU A 86 -16.55 -10.86 1.69
C GLU A 86 -15.44 -9.93 2.15
N LEU A 87 -15.77 -8.74 2.64
CA LEU A 87 -14.77 -7.79 3.16
C LEU A 87 -14.12 -8.32 4.44
N THR A 88 -14.89 -8.96 5.32
CA THR A 88 -14.35 -9.59 6.53
C THR A 88 -13.38 -10.72 6.17
N ALA A 89 -13.72 -11.54 5.19
CA ALA A 89 -12.85 -12.61 4.71
C ALA A 89 -11.56 -12.06 4.10
N LEU A 90 -11.66 -10.97 3.35
CA LEU A 90 -10.48 -10.29 2.80
C LEU A 90 -9.57 -9.77 3.92
N ALA A 91 -10.16 -9.12 4.94
CA ALA A 91 -9.39 -8.62 6.08
C ALA A 91 -8.66 -9.76 6.80
N ASP A 92 -9.34 -10.88 7.04
CA ASP A 92 -8.73 -12.05 7.69
C ASP A 92 -7.58 -12.61 6.85
N SER A 93 -7.75 -12.68 5.53
CA SER A 93 -6.70 -13.13 4.62
C SER A 93 -5.47 -12.23 4.68
N LEU A 94 -5.67 -10.92 4.66
CA LEU A 94 -4.56 -9.96 4.74
C LEU A 94 -3.84 -10.04 6.09
N ALA A 95 -4.58 -10.19 7.18
CA ALA A 95 -3.99 -10.37 8.50
C ALA A 95 -3.13 -11.64 8.56
N GLY A 96 -3.63 -12.74 7.99
CA GLY A 96 -2.89 -14.00 7.93
C GLY A 96 -1.63 -13.95 7.08
N ARG A 97 -1.56 -13.01 6.13
CA ARG A 97 -0.39 -12.78 5.29
C ARG A 97 0.61 -11.78 5.89
N GLY A 98 0.38 -11.32 7.11
CA GLY A 98 1.26 -10.37 7.77
C GLY A 98 1.11 -8.93 7.28
N LEU A 99 -0.10 -8.55 6.88
CA LEU A 99 -0.42 -7.21 6.40
C LEU A 99 -1.46 -6.56 7.33
N PRO A 100 -1.10 -6.31 8.62
CA PRO A 100 -2.08 -5.90 9.62
C PRO A 100 -2.75 -4.55 9.37
N ARG A 101 -2.04 -3.60 8.77
CA ARG A 101 -2.61 -2.28 8.50
C ARG A 101 -3.60 -2.32 7.35
N CYS A 102 -3.28 -3.07 6.30
CA CYS A 102 -4.22 -3.29 5.20
C CYS A 102 -5.44 -4.05 5.69
N ALA A 103 -5.24 -5.07 6.54
CA ALA A 103 -6.33 -5.82 7.14
C ALA A 103 -7.26 -4.93 7.96
N ALA A 104 -6.68 -4.05 8.79
CA ALA A 104 -7.46 -3.12 9.62
C ALA A 104 -8.29 -2.15 8.77
N LEU A 105 -7.72 -1.65 7.68
CA LEU A 105 -8.44 -0.76 6.77
C LEU A 105 -9.66 -1.47 6.16
N VAL A 106 -9.49 -2.69 5.70
CA VAL A 106 -10.58 -3.47 5.09
C VAL A 106 -11.65 -3.82 6.13
N ALA A 107 -11.23 -4.20 7.34
CA ALA A 107 -12.16 -4.49 8.44
C ALA A 107 -13.00 -3.25 8.81
N GLU A 108 -12.37 -2.09 8.87
CA GLU A 108 -13.06 -0.82 9.11
C GLU A 108 -14.04 -0.51 7.98
N ALA A 109 -13.63 -0.71 6.74
CA ALA A 109 -14.52 -0.52 5.60
C ALA A 109 -15.73 -1.45 5.67
N ALA A 110 -15.55 -2.70 6.07
CA ALA A 110 -16.64 -3.65 6.21
C ALA A 110 -17.70 -3.13 7.20
N GLU A 111 -17.26 -2.63 8.34
CA GLU A 111 -18.13 -2.09 9.38
C GLU A 111 -18.84 -0.82 8.91
N VAL A 112 -18.08 0.13 8.36
CA VAL A 112 -18.62 1.42 7.91
C VAL A 112 -19.60 1.23 6.76
N TYR A 113 -19.28 0.37 5.80
CA TYR A 113 -20.12 0.14 4.63
C TYR A 113 -21.44 -0.54 5.04
N ALA A 114 -21.38 -1.51 5.95
CA ALA A 114 -22.60 -2.15 6.46
C ALA A 114 -23.51 -1.12 7.15
N ARG A 115 -22.94 -0.25 7.97
CA ARG A 115 -23.67 0.76 8.72
C ARG A 115 -24.28 1.84 7.81
N ARG A 116 -23.59 2.19 6.72
CA ARG A 116 -24.02 3.24 5.78
C ARG A 116 -24.81 2.71 4.59
N GLY A 117 -25.02 1.42 4.49
CA GLY A 117 -25.72 0.82 3.35
C GLY A 117 -24.91 0.83 2.06
N LEU A 118 -23.58 0.81 2.16
CA LEU A 118 -22.67 0.82 1.01
C LEU A 118 -22.15 -0.57 0.65
N SER A 119 -22.61 -1.61 1.34
CA SER A 119 -22.26 -3.00 1.00
C SER A 119 -23.17 -3.53 -0.10
N ALA A 120 -22.66 -4.55 -0.78
CA ALA A 120 -23.48 -5.30 -1.72
C ALA A 120 -24.63 -6.03 -1.00
#